data_e63e80749d0676b8ccfb26e6997035bb
#
_entry.id   e63e80749d0676b8ccfb26e6997035bb
#
_cell.length_a   1.000
_cell.length_b   1.000
_cell.length_c   1.000
_cell.angle_alpha   90.00
_cell.angle_beta   90.00
_cell.angle_gamma   90.00
#
_symmetry.space_group_name_H-M   'P 1'
#
loop_
_entity.id
_entity.type
_entity.pdbx_description
1 polymer ?
#
loop_
_entity_poly.entity_id
_entity_poly.type
_entity_poly.pdbx_seq_one_letter_code
_entity_poly.pdbx_strand_id
1 'polypeptide(L)'
;MSQETAPGIAGMTHQESLYGKTPDQLAALCGELGMPRFAARQIARWLYVRHTEDPLRMTDIAAAHRQRLAERFSPALSAPERVTESADGTKKYLFRTLEGHYVESAYIPDGERATLCVSSQAGCRMGCRFCATGRQGLQQSLTAAEILNQIVSLPERDTLTNVVFMGMGEPLDNTDEVLRALEIITAEWGFGWSPTRITLSTAGVVPELRRFLDATKVHLAVSLHNPFHEERMEIMPVERAWPIAEVAAILREYDFTHQRRVSFEYIVMSGLNDSPRHIRELTRLLNGIKCRINLIRFHRIPDSPYFSPGDEAMVRFRDALTARGIQTTIRASRGEDIQAACGLLSTRLKGGI
;
A
#
# COMPACT_ATOMS: atom_id res chain seq x y z
N MET A 1 -41.55 -28.53 24.13
CA MET A 1 -41.14 -27.73 22.95
C MET A 1 -39.66 -27.54 23.06
N SER A 2 -38.93 -28.43 22.37
CA SER A 2 -37.45 -28.50 22.41
C SER A 2 -36.88 -27.47 21.43
N GLN A 3 -36.02 -26.60 21.92
CA GLN A 3 -35.24 -25.68 21.08
C GLN A 3 -34.07 -26.45 20.48
N GLU A 4 -34.09 -26.66 19.18
CA GLU A 4 -32.93 -27.10 18.40
C GLU A 4 -31.92 -25.96 18.32
N THR A 5 -30.77 -26.14 18.96
CA THR A 5 -29.59 -25.31 18.79
C THR A 5 -28.93 -25.65 17.45
N ALA A 6 -28.80 -24.65 16.59
CA ALA A 6 -28.06 -24.75 15.34
C ALA A 6 -26.61 -25.19 15.60
N PRO A 7 -26.01 -26.04 14.72
CA PRO A 7 -24.63 -26.49 14.90
C PRO A 7 -23.67 -25.32 14.70
N GLY A 8 -22.81 -25.08 15.70
CA GLY A 8 -21.74 -24.11 15.64
C GLY A 8 -20.80 -24.41 14.49
N ILE A 9 -20.40 -23.39 13.78
CA ILE A 9 -19.35 -23.41 12.74
C ILE A 9 -18.01 -23.71 13.44
N ALA A 10 -17.71 -24.99 13.60
CA ALA A 10 -16.43 -25.45 14.13
C ALA A 10 -15.36 -25.28 13.03
N GLY A 11 -14.32 -24.48 13.35
CA GLY A 11 -12.95 -24.65 12.86
C GLY A 11 -12.78 -24.85 11.36
N MET A 12 -12.97 -23.81 10.52
CA MET A 12 -12.30 -23.75 9.23
C MET A 12 -10.82 -23.46 9.51
N THR A 13 -10.00 -24.50 9.56
CA THR A 13 -8.54 -24.35 9.42
C THR A 13 -8.32 -23.70 8.05
N HIS A 14 -7.89 -22.42 8.03
CA HIS A 14 -7.52 -21.77 6.79
C HIS A 14 -6.40 -22.59 6.14
N GLN A 15 -6.73 -23.26 5.04
CA GLN A 15 -5.73 -23.92 4.23
C GLN A 15 -4.78 -22.86 3.70
N GLU A 16 -3.49 -23.15 3.74
CA GLU A 16 -2.43 -22.27 3.23
C GLU A 16 -2.63 -22.04 1.73
N SER A 17 -2.25 -20.86 1.21
CA SER A 17 -2.28 -20.59 -0.23
C SER A 17 -0.91 -20.79 -0.86
N LEU A 18 -0.91 -21.22 -2.11
CA LEU A 18 0.29 -21.18 -2.96
C LEU A 18 0.62 -19.75 -3.41
N TYR A 19 -0.40 -18.90 -3.57
CA TYR A 19 -0.21 -17.53 -4.01
C TYR A 19 0.51 -16.70 -2.94
N GLY A 20 1.41 -15.81 -3.35
CA GLY A 20 2.23 -15.03 -2.44
C GLY A 20 3.54 -15.71 -2.00
N LYS A 21 3.84 -16.94 -2.45
CA LYS A 21 5.10 -17.64 -2.15
C LYS A 21 6.19 -17.32 -3.18
N THR A 22 7.42 -17.12 -2.69
CA THR A 22 8.60 -16.99 -3.55
C THR A 22 9.03 -18.34 -4.15
N PRO A 23 9.87 -18.37 -5.21
CA PRO A 23 10.40 -19.63 -5.75
C PRO A 23 11.14 -20.50 -4.71
N ASP A 24 11.83 -19.89 -3.75
CA ASP A 24 12.52 -20.62 -2.67
C ASP A 24 11.52 -21.29 -1.73
N GLN A 25 10.45 -20.58 -1.34
CA GLN A 25 9.36 -21.13 -0.54
C GLN A 25 8.63 -22.26 -1.30
N LEU A 26 8.40 -22.07 -2.60
CA LEU A 26 7.82 -23.12 -3.46
C LEU A 26 8.76 -24.32 -3.61
N ALA A 27 10.08 -24.10 -3.66
CA ALA A 27 11.06 -25.19 -3.71
C ALA A 27 11.12 -26.01 -2.42
N ALA A 28 11.04 -25.36 -1.27
CA ALA A 28 10.93 -26.03 0.02
C ALA A 28 9.65 -26.88 0.09
N LEU A 29 8.53 -26.29 -0.34
CA LEU A 29 7.25 -27.00 -0.42
C LEU A 29 7.29 -28.20 -1.37
N CYS A 30 7.92 -28.07 -2.54
CA CYS A 30 8.11 -29.19 -3.47
C CYS A 30 8.89 -30.34 -2.79
N GLY A 31 9.92 -30.01 -2.00
CA GLY A 31 10.68 -31.01 -1.22
C GLY A 31 9.80 -31.76 -0.21
N GLU A 32 8.95 -31.06 0.55
CA GLU A 32 8.00 -31.65 1.49
C GLU A 32 7.00 -32.60 0.81
N LEU A 33 6.57 -32.26 -0.40
CA LEU A 33 5.59 -33.03 -1.18
C LEU A 33 6.24 -34.13 -2.04
N GLY A 34 7.57 -34.33 -1.98
CA GLY A 34 8.27 -35.27 -2.82
C GLY A 34 8.21 -34.93 -4.30
N MET A 35 8.11 -33.65 -4.62
CA MET A 35 8.11 -33.13 -5.99
C MET A 35 9.53 -32.77 -6.44
N PRO A 36 9.82 -32.84 -7.77
CA PRO A 36 11.11 -32.37 -8.26
C PRO A 36 11.30 -30.87 -7.99
N ARG A 37 12.51 -30.43 -7.63
CA ARG A 37 12.82 -29.03 -7.32
C ARG A 37 12.45 -28.05 -8.46
N PHE A 38 12.55 -28.49 -9.73
CA PHE A 38 12.18 -27.67 -10.87
C PHE A 38 10.67 -27.34 -10.94
N ALA A 39 9.80 -28.14 -10.27
CA ALA A 39 8.37 -27.88 -10.21
C ALA A 39 8.05 -26.54 -9.56
N ALA A 40 8.89 -26.04 -8.66
CA ALA A 40 8.72 -24.72 -8.05
C ALA A 40 8.66 -23.58 -9.09
N ARG A 41 9.52 -23.64 -10.12
CA ARG A 41 9.49 -22.65 -11.22
C ARG A 41 8.26 -22.79 -12.09
N GLN A 42 7.78 -24.01 -12.32
CA GLN A 42 6.54 -24.25 -13.05
C GLN A 42 5.35 -23.67 -12.26
N ILE A 43 5.27 -23.94 -10.96
CA ILE A 43 4.23 -23.39 -10.08
C ILE A 43 4.28 -21.85 -10.12
N ALA A 44 5.44 -21.23 -9.89
CA ALA A 44 5.60 -19.79 -9.93
C ALA A 44 5.10 -19.18 -11.25
N ARG A 45 5.45 -19.83 -12.40
CA ARG A 45 4.98 -19.39 -13.72
C ARG A 45 3.45 -19.46 -13.86
N TRP A 46 2.82 -20.50 -13.33
CA TRP A 46 1.36 -20.61 -13.34
C TRP A 46 0.72 -19.54 -12.47
N LEU A 47 1.23 -19.31 -11.25
CA LEU A 47 0.70 -18.33 -10.33
C LEU A 47 0.85 -16.90 -10.88
N TYR A 48 2.06 -16.51 -11.30
CA TYR A 48 2.40 -15.09 -11.50
C TYR A 48 2.43 -14.64 -12.96
N VAL A 49 2.69 -15.54 -13.90
CA VAL A 49 2.72 -15.20 -15.35
C VAL A 49 1.38 -15.56 -16.01
N ARG A 50 0.77 -16.70 -15.62
CA ARG A 50 -0.51 -17.15 -16.15
C ARG A 50 -1.70 -16.75 -15.28
N HIS A 51 -1.45 -16.15 -14.11
CA HIS A 51 -2.46 -15.70 -13.13
C HIS A 51 -3.48 -16.80 -12.80
N THR A 52 -3.00 -18.02 -12.58
CA THR A 52 -3.82 -19.19 -12.25
C THR A 52 -3.32 -19.81 -10.97
N GLU A 53 -4.15 -19.87 -9.97
CA GLU A 53 -3.83 -20.52 -8.69
C GLU A 53 -4.43 -21.92 -8.54
N ASP A 54 -5.29 -22.37 -9.47
CA ASP A 54 -5.83 -23.73 -9.47
C ASP A 54 -4.76 -24.76 -9.88
N PRO A 55 -4.27 -25.60 -8.94
CA PRO A 55 -3.22 -26.57 -9.25
C PRO A 55 -3.62 -27.57 -10.31
N LEU A 56 -4.92 -27.90 -10.46
CA LEU A 56 -5.39 -28.86 -11.45
C LEU A 56 -5.20 -28.37 -12.87
N ARG A 57 -5.10 -27.07 -13.09
CA ARG A 57 -4.83 -26.43 -14.39
C ARG A 57 -3.35 -26.36 -14.75
N MET A 58 -2.44 -26.70 -13.83
CA MET A 58 -0.98 -26.64 -14.05
C MET A 58 -0.49 -27.83 -14.87
N THR A 59 -0.82 -27.88 -16.15
CA THR A 59 -0.72 -29.07 -17.03
C THR A 59 0.70 -29.59 -17.27
N ASP A 60 1.73 -28.77 -17.04
CA ASP A 60 3.15 -29.17 -17.10
C ASP A 60 3.68 -29.78 -15.79
N ILE A 61 2.81 -29.92 -14.78
CA ILE A 61 3.07 -30.63 -13.52
C ILE A 61 2.37 -32.00 -13.58
N ALA A 62 3.06 -33.06 -13.13
CA ALA A 62 2.50 -34.41 -13.09
C ALA A 62 1.15 -34.47 -12.34
N ALA A 63 0.18 -35.23 -12.87
CA ALA A 63 -1.18 -35.27 -12.33
C ALA A 63 -1.26 -35.60 -10.84
N ALA A 64 -0.45 -36.56 -10.37
CA ALA A 64 -0.39 -36.91 -8.94
C ALA A 64 0.09 -35.76 -8.04
N HIS A 65 1.00 -34.91 -8.54
CA HIS A 65 1.47 -33.73 -7.80
C HIS A 65 0.44 -32.61 -7.80
N ARG A 66 -0.26 -32.39 -8.93
CA ARG A 66 -1.36 -31.42 -9.02
C ARG A 66 -2.47 -31.75 -8.01
N GLN A 67 -2.81 -33.02 -7.90
CA GLN A 67 -3.82 -33.48 -6.95
C GLN A 67 -3.40 -33.20 -5.49
N ARG A 68 -2.15 -33.52 -5.13
CA ARG A 68 -1.61 -33.22 -3.78
C ARG A 68 -1.61 -31.72 -3.47
N LEU A 69 -1.28 -30.88 -4.44
CA LEU A 69 -1.35 -29.43 -4.27
C LEU A 69 -2.79 -28.98 -4.06
N ALA A 70 -3.75 -29.47 -4.85
CA ALA A 70 -5.15 -29.12 -4.73
C ALA A 70 -5.79 -29.57 -3.40
N GLU A 71 -5.32 -30.70 -2.84
CA GLU A 71 -5.77 -31.20 -1.53
C GLU A 71 -5.23 -30.39 -0.34
N ARG A 72 -4.01 -29.81 -0.48
CA ARG A 72 -3.33 -29.10 0.61
C ARG A 72 -3.59 -27.60 0.61
N PHE A 73 -3.77 -26.98 -0.55
CA PHE A 73 -3.84 -25.52 -0.70
C PHE A 73 -5.20 -25.05 -1.20
N SER A 74 -5.63 -23.92 -0.66
CA SER A 74 -6.84 -23.24 -1.12
C SER A 74 -6.51 -22.00 -1.95
N PRO A 75 -7.41 -21.59 -2.86
CA PRO A 75 -7.32 -20.32 -3.53
C PRO A 75 -7.28 -19.14 -2.54
N ALA A 76 -6.39 -18.17 -2.80
CA ALA A 76 -6.34 -16.92 -2.04
C ALA A 76 -6.89 -15.74 -2.83
N LEU A 77 -6.99 -15.87 -4.15
CA LEU A 77 -7.49 -14.80 -5.00
C LEU A 77 -9.03 -14.77 -4.96
N SER A 78 -9.56 -13.57 -4.74
CA SER A 78 -11.00 -13.32 -4.70
C SER A 78 -11.34 -12.05 -5.47
N ALA A 79 -12.47 -12.07 -6.16
CA ALA A 79 -13.01 -10.85 -6.76
C ALA A 79 -13.36 -9.81 -5.68
N PRO A 80 -13.32 -8.51 -6.00
CA PRO A 80 -13.79 -7.49 -5.08
C PRO A 80 -15.29 -7.69 -4.80
N GLU A 81 -15.69 -7.55 -3.53
CA GLU A 81 -17.11 -7.69 -3.12
C GLU A 81 -17.96 -6.47 -3.55
N ARG A 82 -17.31 -5.32 -3.68
CA ARG A 82 -17.99 -4.08 -4.09
C ARG A 82 -17.07 -3.21 -4.92
N VAL A 83 -17.68 -2.53 -5.89
CA VAL A 83 -17.04 -1.48 -6.69
C VAL A 83 -17.89 -0.22 -6.58
N THR A 84 -17.25 0.91 -6.40
CA THR A 84 -17.89 2.24 -6.45
C THR A 84 -17.10 3.10 -7.43
N GLU A 85 -17.78 3.78 -8.35
CA GLU A 85 -17.15 4.58 -9.40
C GLU A 85 -17.47 6.06 -9.20
N SER A 86 -16.44 6.89 -9.32
CA SER A 86 -16.48 8.35 -9.27
C SER A 86 -16.78 8.95 -10.64
N ALA A 87 -17.31 10.16 -10.64
CA ALA A 87 -17.52 10.92 -11.88
C ALA A 87 -16.21 11.17 -12.67
N ASP A 88 -15.05 11.14 -12.03
CA ASP A 88 -13.74 11.30 -12.66
C ASP A 88 -13.12 9.97 -13.17
N GLY A 89 -13.89 8.88 -13.13
CA GLY A 89 -13.47 7.55 -13.55
C GLY A 89 -12.67 6.76 -12.51
N THR A 90 -12.38 7.35 -11.34
CA THR A 90 -11.75 6.63 -10.22
C THR A 90 -12.69 5.55 -9.72
N LYS A 91 -12.17 4.34 -9.48
CA LYS A 91 -12.94 3.23 -8.93
C LYS A 91 -12.37 2.82 -7.59
N LYS A 92 -13.24 2.63 -6.61
CA LYS A 92 -12.92 2.09 -5.31
C LYS A 92 -13.42 0.66 -5.19
N TYR A 93 -12.53 -0.25 -4.89
CA TYR A 93 -12.76 -1.67 -4.74
C TYR A 93 -12.70 -2.06 -3.27
N LEU A 94 -13.67 -2.84 -2.81
CA LEU A 94 -13.72 -3.43 -1.49
C LEU A 94 -13.37 -4.91 -1.59
N PHE A 95 -12.32 -5.34 -0.91
CA PHE A 95 -11.92 -6.74 -0.81
C PHE A 95 -12.12 -7.27 0.61
N ARG A 96 -12.59 -8.50 0.71
CA ARG A 96 -12.61 -9.23 1.97
C ARG A 96 -11.30 -9.97 2.15
N THR A 97 -10.73 -9.88 3.35
CA THR A 97 -9.51 -10.62 3.72
C THR A 97 -9.83 -12.06 4.10
N LEU A 98 -8.80 -12.91 4.15
CA LEU A 98 -8.94 -14.30 4.58
C LEU A 98 -9.46 -14.43 6.02
N GLU A 99 -9.12 -13.48 6.88
CA GLU A 99 -9.63 -13.42 8.27
C GLU A 99 -11.01 -12.77 8.40
N GLY A 100 -11.63 -12.35 7.29
CA GLY A 100 -12.97 -11.78 7.28
C GLY A 100 -13.03 -10.26 7.49
N HIS A 101 -11.89 -9.57 7.59
CA HIS A 101 -11.83 -8.12 7.57
C HIS A 101 -11.98 -7.56 6.15
N TYR A 102 -11.96 -6.24 6.02
CA TYR A 102 -12.10 -5.58 4.72
C TYR A 102 -10.96 -4.59 4.49
N VAL A 103 -10.58 -4.49 3.22
CA VAL A 103 -9.66 -3.45 2.74
C VAL A 103 -10.18 -2.82 1.47
N GLU A 104 -9.85 -1.55 1.28
CA GLU A 104 -10.18 -0.81 0.07
C GLU A 104 -8.92 -0.57 -0.76
N SER A 105 -9.07 -0.62 -2.08
CA SER A 105 -8.08 -0.13 -3.04
C SER A 105 -8.73 0.83 -4.02
N ALA A 106 -7.93 1.71 -4.64
CA ALA A 106 -8.44 2.71 -5.58
C ALA A 106 -7.71 2.63 -6.92
N TYR A 107 -8.46 2.38 -7.99
CA TYR A 107 -7.99 2.49 -9.37
C TYR A 107 -8.20 3.93 -9.84
N ILE A 108 -7.13 4.56 -10.31
CA ILE A 108 -7.08 5.98 -10.65
C ILE A 108 -6.60 6.11 -12.10
N PRO A 109 -7.50 6.30 -13.10
CA PRO A 109 -7.14 6.58 -14.47
C PRO A 109 -6.71 8.03 -14.63
N ASP A 110 -5.69 8.28 -15.47
CA ASP A 110 -5.21 9.62 -15.80
C ASP A 110 -4.56 9.63 -17.20
N GLY A 111 -5.36 9.83 -18.23
CA GLY A 111 -4.95 9.69 -19.63
C GLY A 111 -4.47 8.29 -19.94
N GLU A 112 -3.23 8.15 -20.41
CA GLU A 112 -2.59 6.85 -20.67
C GLU A 112 -2.07 6.17 -19.38
N ARG A 113 -2.13 6.85 -18.26
CA ARG A 113 -1.67 6.33 -16.98
C ARG A 113 -2.85 5.76 -16.18
N ALA A 114 -2.68 4.58 -15.65
CA ALA A 114 -3.59 3.97 -14.68
C ALA A 114 -2.80 3.56 -13.43
N THR A 115 -3.16 4.13 -12.30
CA THR A 115 -2.50 3.87 -11.02
C THR A 115 -3.43 3.11 -10.09
N LEU A 116 -2.96 2.02 -9.51
CA LEU A 116 -3.66 1.34 -8.42
C LEU A 116 -3.04 1.74 -7.08
N CYS A 117 -3.87 2.26 -6.19
CA CYS A 117 -3.54 2.47 -4.79
C CYS A 117 -3.93 1.23 -3.98
N VAL A 118 -2.93 0.48 -3.48
CA VAL A 118 -3.12 -0.77 -2.74
C VAL A 118 -2.96 -0.56 -1.24
N SER A 119 -3.68 -1.38 -0.48
CA SER A 119 -3.61 -1.46 0.97
C SER A 119 -2.65 -2.56 1.42
N SER A 120 -1.97 -2.34 2.55
CA SER A 120 -1.06 -3.31 3.20
C SER A 120 -1.61 -3.87 4.51
N GLN A 121 -2.64 -3.25 5.07
CA GLN A 121 -3.27 -3.66 6.33
C GLN A 121 -4.77 -3.34 6.29
N ALA A 122 -5.59 -4.10 7.03
CA ALA A 122 -6.93 -3.70 7.39
C ALA A 122 -6.84 -2.81 8.64
N GLY A 123 -7.11 -1.49 8.46
CA GLY A 123 -6.82 -0.48 9.47
C GLY A 123 -5.34 -0.11 9.56
N CYS A 124 -4.95 0.70 10.56
CA CYS A 124 -3.57 1.16 10.76
C CYS A 124 -3.34 1.58 12.21
N ARG A 125 -2.22 1.16 12.81
CA ARG A 125 -1.88 1.53 14.19
C ARG A 125 -1.18 2.89 14.33
N MET A 126 -0.79 3.54 13.23
CA MET A 126 -0.04 4.81 13.30
C MET A 126 -0.86 5.96 13.88
N GLY A 127 -2.18 5.87 13.86
CA GLY A 127 -3.08 6.80 14.55
C GLY A 127 -3.09 8.23 14.01
N CYS A 128 -2.70 8.44 12.74
CA CYS A 128 -2.70 9.77 12.12
C CYS A 128 -4.10 10.39 12.19
N ARG A 129 -4.21 11.60 12.78
CA ARG A 129 -5.50 12.25 13.07
C ARG A 129 -6.27 12.72 11.84
N PHE A 130 -5.56 12.90 10.73
CA PHE A 130 -6.10 13.32 9.43
C PHE A 130 -6.50 12.14 8.54
N CYS A 131 -6.33 10.89 8.98
CA CYS A 131 -6.52 9.69 8.17
C CYS A 131 -7.65 8.82 8.73
N ALA A 132 -8.63 8.48 7.89
CA ALA A 132 -9.76 7.63 8.27
C ALA A 132 -9.29 6.22 8.69
N THR A 133 -8.32 5.65 7.96
CA THR A 133 -7.71 4.36 8.30
C THR A 133 -6.98 4.40 9.65
N GLY A 134 -6.24 5.49 9.94
CA GLY A 134 -5.54 5.65 11.21
C GLY A 134 -6.48 5.74 12.42
N ARG A 135 -7.68 6.29 12.23
CA ARG A 135 -8.74 6.33 13.27
C ARG A 135 -9.43 5.00 13.48
N GLN A 136 -9.36 4.11 12.50
CA GLN A 136 -9.96 2.78 12.59
C GLN A 136 -9.19 1.86 13.54
N GLY A 137 -7.88 2.08 13.69
CA GLY A 137 -6.96 1.16 14.36
C GLY A 137 -6.61 -0.04 13.48
N LEU A 138 -5.58 -0.78 13.87
CA LEU A 138 -5.14 -1.98 13.16
C LEU A 138 -6.05 -3.16 13.51
N GLN A 139 -6.53 -3.86 12.49
CA GLN A 139 -7.30 -5.10 12.60
C GLN A 139 -6.48 -6.31 12.15
N GLN A 140 -5.79 -6.19 10.99
CA GLN A 140 -5.01 -7.28 10.40
C GLN A 140 -3.89 -6.70 9.53
N SER A 141 -2.71 -7.34 9.52
CA SER A 141 -1.70 -7.15 8.47
C SER A 141 -1.98 -8.10 7.32
N LEU A 142 -1.98 -7.59 6.08
CA LEU A 142 -2.25 -8.40 4.90
C LEU A 142 -1.07 -9.30 4.57
N THR A 143 -1.35 -10.53 4.15
CA THR A 143 -0.38 -11.41 3.51
C THR A 143 0.03 -10.88 2.13
N ALA A 144 1.17 -11.33 1.61
CA ALA A 144 1.60 -11.01 0.25
C ALA A 144 0.52 -11.42 -0.80
N ALA A 145 -0.17 -12.55 -0.57
CA ALA A 145 -1.27 -12.98 -1.42
C ALA A 145 -2.41 -11.95 -1.46
N GLU A 146 -2.84 -11.45 -0.30
CA GLU A 146 -3.91 -10.46 -0.20
C GLU A 146 -3.52 -9.10 -0.79
N ILE A 147 -2.25 -8.71 -0.67
CA ILE A 147 -1.71 -7.50 -1.32
C ILE A 147 -1.76 -7.67 -2.84
N LEU A 148 -1.26 -8.78 -3.36
CA LEU A 148 -1.23 -9.08 -4.80
C LEU A 148 -2.63 -9.29 -5.37
N ASN A 149 -3.58 -9.83 -4.58
CA ASN A 149 -4.97 -10.00 -4.97
C ASN A 149 -5.61 -8.67 -5.43
N GLN A 150 -5.29 -7.57 -4.76
CA GLN A 150 -5.78 -6.25 -5.13
C GLN A 150 -5.33 -5.80 -6.53
N ILE A 151 -4.24 -6.38 -7.05
CA ILE A 151 -3.71 -6.08 -8.40
C ILE A 151 -4.34 -7.00 -9.44
N VAL A 152 -4.32 -8.32 -9.18
CA VAL A 152 -4.65 -9.31 -10.22
C VAL A 152 -6.14 -9.56 -10.38
N SER A 153 -6.94 -9.24 -9.36
CA SER A 153 -8.39 -9.48 -9.39
C SER A 153 -9.19 -8.27 -9.89
N LEU A 154 -8.51 -7.20 -10.32
CA LEU A 154 -9.20 -6.06 -10.95
C LEU A 154 -9.55 -6.37 -12.39
N PRO A 155 -10.75 -5.95 -12.86
CA PRO A 155 -11.08 -5.98 -14.29
C PRO A 155 -10.09 -5.20 -15.16
N GLU A 156 -9.55 -4.10 -14.64
CA GLU A 156 -8.63 -3.19 -15.34
C GLU A 156 -7.14 -3.54 -15.15
N ARG A 157 -6.79 -4.70 -14.59
CA ARG A 157 -5.39 -5.07 -14.28
C ARG A 157 -4.44 -4.90 -15.46
N ASP A 158 -4.89 -5.23 -16.67
CA ASP A 158 -4.05 -5.19 -17.88
C ASP A 158 -3.79 -3.75 -18.37
N THR A 159 -4.54 -2.76 -17.87
CA THR A 159 -4.33 -1.33 -18.13
C THR A 159 -3.43 -0.66 -17.10
N LEU A 160 -3.12 -1.34 -16.00
CA LEU A 160 -2.32 -0.76 -14.93
C LEU A 160 -0.92 -0.40 -15.40
N THR A 161 -0.54 0.85 -15.18
CA THR A 161 0.82 1.35 -15.45
C THR A 161 1.64 1.50 -14.17
N ASN A 162 1.00 1.75 -13.03
CA ASN A 162 1.66 2.03 -11.76
C ASN A 162 0.89 1.42 -10.57
N VAL A 163 1.64 1.08 -9.52
CA VAL A 163 1.08 0.72 -8.21
C VAL A 163 1.68 1.61 -7.13
N VAL A 164 0.84 2.09 -6.22
CA VAL A 164 1.29 2.87 -5.06
C VAL A 164 0.75 2.25 -3.77
N PHE A 165 1.62 2.04 -2.80
CA PHE A 165 1.28 1.56 -1.46
C PHE A 165 0.93 2.78 -0.61
N MET A 166 -0.23 3.36 -0.89
CA MET A 166 -0.77 4.57 -0.23
C MET A 166 -2.23 4.38 0.22
N GLY A 167 -2.69 3.13 0.22
CA GLY A 167 -4.02 2.74 0.70
C GLY A 167 -4.08 2.61 2.22
N MET A 168 -4.81 1.63 2.71
CA MET A 168 -4.95 1.36 4.14
C MET A 168 -3.69 0.68 4.69
N GLY A 169 -3.24 1.12 5.88
CA GLY A 169 -2.10 0.56 6.59
C GLY A 169 -0.81 1.36 6.46
N GLU A 170 0.17 0.96 7.26
CA GLU A 170 1.58 1.38 7.15
C GLU A 170 2.38 0.21 6.57
N PRO A 171 2.90 0.33 5.33
CA PRO A 171 3.61 -0.78 4.69
C PRO A 171 4.83 -1.28 5.47
N LEU A 172 5.56 -0.39 6.13
CA LEU A 172 6.72 -0.76 6.94
C LEU A 172 6.38 -1.23 8.37
N ASP A 173 5.09 -1.35 8.69
CA ASP A 173 4.59 -2.10 9.85
C ASP A 173 4.17 -3.54 9.47
N ASN A 174 4.26 -3.86 8.17
CA ASN A 174 4.02 -5.17 7.57
C ASN A 174 5.14 -5.55 6.59
N THR A 175 6.37 -5.26 6.96
CA THR A 175 7.53 -5.24 6.05
C THR A 175 7.77 -6.57 5.34
N ASP A 176 7.68 -7.71 6.04
CA ASP A 176 7.96 -9.03 5.46
C ASP A 176 7.03 -9.35 4.29
N GLU A 177 5.74 -9.17 4.48
CA GLU A 177 4.74 -9.46 3.46
C GLU A 177 4.77 -8.43 2.32
N VAL A 178 5.03 -7.17 2.65
CA VAL A 178 5.18 -6.10 1.65
C VAL A 178 6.42 -6.31 0.79
N LEU A 179 7.58 -6.62 1.37
CA LEU A 179 8.81 -6.92 0.61
C LEU A 179 8.63 -8.15 -0.26
N ARG A 180 7.95 -9.18 0.23
CA ARG A 180 7.61 -10.39 -0.55
C ARG A 180 6.70 -10.04 -1.73
N ALA A 181 5.66 -9.24 -1.52
CA ALA A 181 4.80 -8.77 -2.60
C ALA A 181 5.59 -7.94 -3.63
N LEU A 182 6.47 -7.03 -3.20
CA LEU A 182 7.33 -6.23 -4.07
C LEU A 182 8.30 -7.10 -4.88
N GLU A 183 8.88 -8.12 -4.26
CA GLU A 183 9.72 -9.10 -4.96
C GLU A 183 8.94 -9.79 -6.08
N ILE A 184 7.75 -10.31 -5.79
CA ILE A 184 6.89 -10.97 -6.79
C ILE A 184 6.49 -10.00 -7.91
N ILE A 185 6.17 -8.75 -7.59
CA ILE A 185 5.79 -7.75 -8.61
C ILE A 185 6.98 -7.41 -9.51
N THR A 186 8.21 -7.34 -8.98
CA THR A 186 9.36 -6.81 -9.73
C THR A 186 10.26 -7.88 -10.35
N ALA A 187 10.26 -9.09 -9.83
CA ALA A 187 11.12 -10.16 -10.33
C ALA A 187 10.66 -10.69 -11.71
N GLU A 188 11.60 -11.13 -12.54
CA GLU A 188 11.34 -11.72 -13.87
C GLU A 188 10.48 -12.98 -13.79
N TRP A 189 10.61 -13.76 -12.73
CA TRP A 189 9.79 -14.94 -12.47
C TRP A 189 8.39 -14.62 -11.96
N GLY A 190 8.15 -13.37 -11.53
CA GLY A 190 6.90 -12.84 -11.05
C GLY A 190 6.14 -12.05 -12.11
N PHE A 191 5.68 -10.83 -11.79
CA PHE A 191 4.99 -9.97 -12.76
C PHE A 191 5.95 -9.24 -13.70
N GLY A 192 7.26 -9.19 -13.42
CA GLY A 192 8.28 -8.54 -14.24
C GLY A 192 8.15 -7.02 -14.36
N TRP A 193 7.51 -6.36 -13.40
CA TRP A 193 7.34 -4.90 -13.47
C TRP A 193 8.61 -4.16 -13.09
N SER A 194 8.90 -3.08 -13.80
CA SER A 194 9.98 -2.19 -13.40
C SER A 194 9.71 -1.59 -12.00
N PRO A 195 10.71 -1.57 -11.09
CA PRO A 195 10.58 -0.92 -9.79
C PRO A 195 10.15 0.56 -9.88
N THR A 196 10.44 1.23 -11.01
CA THR A 196 10.05 2.63 -11.26
C THR A 196 8.54 2.82 -11.43
N ARG A 197 7.78 1.75 -11.65
CA ARG A 197 6.31 1.76 -11.71
C ARG A 197 5.66 1.67 -10.32
N ILE A 198 6.45 1.48 -9.27
CA ILE A 198 5.96 1.23 -7.93
C ILE A 198 6.45 2.33 -6.99
N THR A 199 5.58 2.81 -6.11
CA THR A 199 5.92 3.74 -5.02
C THR A 199 5.41 3.17 -3.70
N LEU A 200 6.28 3.03 -2.72
CA LEU A 200 5.91 2.71 -1.36
C LEU A 200 5.89 3.99 -0.53
N SER A 201 4.78 4.24 0.17
CA SER A 201 4.67 5.36 1.11
C SER A 201 4.79 4.85 2.55
N THR A 202 5.48 5.59 3.39
CA THR A 202 5.65 5.27 4.82
C THR A 202 5.61 6.52 5.69
N ALA A 203 5.13 6.35 6.92
CA ALA A 203 5.24 7.36 7.97
C ALA A 203 6.66 7.48 8.54
N GLY A 204 7.55 6.53 8.22
CA GLY A 204 8.96 6.54 8.61
C GLY A 204 9.30 5.59 9.75
N VAL A 205 8.88 4.33 9.67
CA VAL A 205 9.27 3.26 10.62
C VAL A 205 10.77 2.96 10.44
N VAL A 206 11.61 3.59 11.25
CA VAL A 206 13.06 3.72 11.03
C VAL A 206 13.81 2.39 10.83
N PRO A 207 13.66 1.35 11.65
CA PRO A 207 14.35 0.10 11.43
C PRO A 207 14.01 -0.54 10.09
N GLU A 208 12.73 -0.53 9.75
CA GLU A 208 12.19 -1.13 8.54
C GLU A 208 12.45 -0.28 7.29
N LEU A 209 12.60 1.04 7.45
CA LEU A 209 12.99 1.93 6.37
C LEU A 209 14.36 1.56 5.79
N ARG A 210 15.36 1.29 6.64
CA ARG A 210 16.68 0.83 6.18
C ARG A 210 16.56 -0.50 5.44
N ARG A 211 15.84 -1.45 6.02
CA ARG A 211 15.60 -2.75 5.40
C ARG A 211 14.95 -2.63 4.00
N PHE A 212 13.94 -1.77 3.86
CA PHE A 212 13.31 -1.49 2.56
C PHE A 212 14.28 -0.85 1.57
N LEU A 213 15.08 0.12 2.02
CA LEU A 213 16.06 0.81 1.17
C LEU A 213 17.15 -0.13 0.65
N ASP A 214 17.57 -1.09 1.44
CA ASP A 214 18.57 -2.09 1.07
C ASP A 214 18.00 -3.18 0.16
N ALA A 215 16.77 -3.64 0.43
CA ALA A 215 16.16 -4.78 -0.24
C ALA A 215 15.58 -4.47 -1.62
N THR A 216 15.19 -3.22 -1.93
CA THR A 216 14.44 -2.89 -3.15
C THR A 216 14.86 -1.59 -3.80
N LYS A 217 14.53 -1.42 -5.10
CA LYS A 217 14.73 -0.17 -5.89
C LYS A 217 13.42 0.58 -6.17
N VAL A 218 12.34 0.18 -5.53
CA VAL A 218 11.03 0.82 -5.60
C VAL A 218 11.11 2.28 -5.13
N HIS A 219 10.35 3.18 -5.74
CA HIS A 219 10.29 4.58 -5.32
C HIS A 219 9.75 4.72 -3.89
N LEU A 220 10.31 5.67 -3.15
CA LEU A 220 9.91 5.96 -1.77
C LEU A 220 9.13 7.27 -1.70
N ALA A 221 8.02 7.25 -0.96
CA ALA A 221 7.31 8.43 -0.51
C ALA A 221 7.31 8.44 1.03
N VAL A 222 7.65 9.58 1.64
CA VAL A 222 7.63 9.74 3.10
C VAL A 222 6.51 10.69 3.49
N SER A 223 5.62 10.25 4.35
CA SER A 223 4.57 11.06 4.96
C SER A 223 5.17 12.04 5.95
N LEU A 224 5.48 13.26 5.49
CA LEU A 224 6.13 14.29 6.29
C LEU A 224 5.11 15.13 7.07
N HIS A 225 4.20 15.78 6.37
CA HIS A 225 3.05 16.57 6.80
C HIS A 225 3.32 17.72 7.79
N ASN A 226 4.40 17.67 8.57
CA ASN A 226 4.90 18.79 9.38
C ASN A 226 6.39 18.60 9.66
N PRO A 227 7.25 19.66 9.51
CA PRO A 227 8.68 19.56 9.77
C PRO A 227 9.08 19.74 11.24
N PHE A 228 8.16 20.20 12.10
CA PHE A 228 8.41 20.41 13.52
C PHE A 228 7.96 19.20 14.35
N HIS A 229 8.84 18.71 15.21
CA HIS A 229 8.61 17.50 16.01
C HIS A 229 7.30 17.57 16.81
N GLU A 230 7.13 18.62 17.61
CA GLU A 230 5.94 18.76 18.48
C GLU A 230 4.63 18.83 17.67
N GLU A 231 4.62 19.63 16.61
CA GLU A 231 3.44 19.78 15.77
C GLU A 231 3.15 18.50 14.95
N ARG A 232 4.20 17.79 14.47
CA ARG A 232 4.03 16.52 13.78
C ARG A 232 3.48 15.46 14.72
N MET A 233 3.95 15.40 15.96
CA MET A 233 3.49 14.48 16.99
C MET A 233 1.99 14.65 17.28
N GLU A 234 1.47 15.88 17.23
CA GLU A 234 0.04 16.15 17.41
C GLU A 234 -0.83 15.52 16.31
N ILE A 235 -0.37 15.50 15.06
CA ILE A 235 -1.13 14.98 13.92
C ILE A 235 -0.73 13.55 13.53
N MET A 236 0.51 13.14 13.86
CA MET A 236 1.09 11.83 13.57
C MET A 236 1.80 11.27 14.81
N PRO A 237 1.12 10.52 15.67
CA PRO A 237 1.71 9.99 16.92
C PRO A 237 2.96 9.12 16.72
N VAL A 238 3.16 8.57 15.54
CA VAL A 238 4.37 7.82 15.13
C VAL A 238 5.66 8.63 15.30
N GLU A 239 5.60 9.96 15.24
CA GLU A 239 6.72 10.88 15.47
C GLU A 239 7.40 10.66 16.81
N ARG A 240 6.66 10.20 17.83
CA ARG A 240 7.22 9.89 19.15
C ARG A 240 8.24 8.76 19.11
N ALA A 241 7.98 7.75 18.28
CA ALA A 241 8.86 6.59 18.15
C ALA A 241 9.96 6.83 17.11
N TRP A 242 9.61 7.49 16.01
CA TRP A 242 10.51 7.71 14.87
C TRP A 242 10.38 9.15 14.36
N PRO A 243 11.21 10.06 14.90
CA PRO A 243 11.20 11.45 14.49
C PRO A 243 11.53 11.65 13.02
N ILE A 244 10.85 12.58 12.35
CA ILE A 244 11.09 12.87 10.92
C ILE A 244 12.53 13.33 10.65
N ALA A 245 13.17 13.94 11.63
CA ALA A 245 14.58 14.33 11.54
C ALA A 245 15.51 13.11 11.41
N GLU A 246 15.19 12.00 12.10
CA GLU A 246 15.94 10.74 12.00
C GLU A 246 15.70 10.08 10.63
N VAL A 247 14.45 10.07 10.15
CA VAL A 247 14.13 9.62 8.79
C VAL A 247 14.94 10.40 7.74
N ALA A 248 14.99 11.73 7.85
CA ALA A 248 15.77 12.57 6.96
C ALA A 248 17.29 12.30 7.07
N ALA A 249 17.80 12.01 8.27
CA ALA A 249 19.21 11.64 8.48
C ALA A 249 19.54 10.34 7.74
N ILE A 250 18.71 9.32 7.88
CA ILE A 250 18.87 8.05 7.16
C ILE A 250 18.87 8.27 5.64
N LEU A 251 17.92 9.05 5.12
CA LEU A 251 17.82 9.27 3.69
C LEU A 251 19.05 9.97 3.09
N ARG A 252 19.81 10.74 3.87
CA ARG A 252 21.09 11.35 3.43
C ARG A 252 22.22 10.33 3.23
N GLU A 253 22.11 9.15 3.83
CA GLU A 253 23.10 8.07 3.69
C GLU A 253 22.95 7.31 2.36
N TYR A 254 21.84 7.49 1.62
CA TYR A 254 21.53 6.78 0.39
C TYR A 254 21.60 7.67 -0.85
N ASP A 255 22.07 7.09 -1.96
CA ASP A 255 22.06 7.78 -3.26
C ASP A 255 20.74 7.54 -4.01
N PHE A 256 20.06 8.65 -4.34
CA PHE A 256 18.80 8.65 -5.09
C PHE A 256 18.96 9.25 -6.50
N THR A 257 20.17 9.34 -7.04
CA THR A 257 20.43 10.08 -8.29
C THR A 257 19.98 9.33 -9.54
N HIS A 258 20.02 7.98 -9.56
CA HIS A 258 19.89 7.23 -10.79
C HIS A 258 18.73 6.23 -10.84
N GLN A 259 18.33 5.59 -9.76
CA GLN A 259 17.40 4.48 -9.79
C GLN A 259 16.10 4.67 -9.01
N ARG A 260 16.16 5.39 -7.88
CA ARG A 260 15.03 5.58 -6.97
C ARG A 260 14.71 7.06 -6.86
N ARG A 261 13.41 7.36 -6.79
CA ARG A 261 12.95 8.71 -6.42
C ARG A 261 12.54 8.71 -4.96
N VAL A 262 12.80 9.82 -4.28
CA VAL A 262 12.25 10.13 -2.97
C VAL A 262 11.28 11.30 -3.13
N SER A 263 10.08 11.13 -2.61
CA SER A 263 9.11 12.20 -2.44
C SER A 263 8.72 12.34 -0.98
N PHE A 264 8.38 13.55 -0.58
CA PHE A 264 7.77 13.84 0.70
C PHE A 264 6.33 14.26 0.45
N GLU A 265 5.40 13.52 1.05
CA GLU A 265 3.98 13.81 0.97
C GLU A 265 3.64 14.82 2.07
N TYR A 266 2.96 15.90 1.71
CA TYR A 266 2.64 16.99 2.60
C TYR A 266 1.19 17.42 2.45
N ILE A 267 0.34 16.93 3.34
CA ILE A 267 -1.05 17.39 3.43
C ILE A 267 -1.03 18.79 4.01
N VAL A 268 -1.51 19.77 3.25
CA VAL A 268 -1.57 21.15 3.70
C VAL A 268 -2.87 21.39 4.46
N MET A 269 -2.74 21.86 5.70
CA MET A 269 -3.84 22.16 6.60
C MET A 269 -3.78 23.64 6.98
N SER A 270 -4.87 24.37 6.70
CA SER A 270 -4.94 25.80 6.87
C SER A 270 -4.70 26.24 8.32
N GLY A 271 -3.74 27.15 8.50
CA GLY A 271 -3.37 27.69 9.80
C GLY A 271 -2.56 26.74 10.70
N LEU A 272 -2.30 25.50 10.26
CA LEU A 272 -1.56 24.52 11.03
C LEU A 272 -0.12 24.35 10.53
N ASN A 273 0.06 24.07 9.24
CA ASN A 273 1.36 23.71 8.68
C ASN A 273 1.69 24.47 7.37
N ASP A 274 0.99 25.57 7.08
CA ASP A 274 1.07 26.32 5.81
C ASP A 274 1.76 27.69 5.93
N SER A 275 2.45 27.97 7.06
CA SER A 275 3.07 29.26 7.32
C SER A 275 4.49 29.38 6.75
N PRO A 276 5.03 30.62 6.60
CA PRO A 276 6.42 30.83 6.15
C PRO A 276 7.50 30.16 7.03
N ARG A 277 7.20 29.91 8.33
CA ARG A 277 8.14 29.18 9.20
C ARG A 277 8.26 27.71 8.78
N HIS A 278 7.15 27.08 8.34
CA HIS A 278 7.16 25.72 7.84
C HIS A 278 7.97 25.60 6.56
N ILE A 279 7.85 26.56 5.64
CA ILE A 279 8.66 26.60 4.40
C ILE A 279 10.16 26.65 4.73
N ARG A 280 10.59 27.51 5.68
CA ARG A 280 12.00 27.58 6.10
C ARG A 280 12.48 26.27 6.70
N GLU A 281 11.69 25.68 7.57
CA GLU A 281 12.06 24.43 8.26
C GLU A 281 12.06 23.24 7.29
N LEU A 282 11.11 23.15 6.35
CA LEU A 282 11.13 22.15 5.27
C LEU A 282 12.43 22.26 4.44
N THR A 283 12.82 23.48 4.10
CA THR A 283 14.07 23.72 3.36
C THR A 283 15.30 23.27 4.16
N ARG A 284 15.33 23.53 5.47
CA ARG A 284 16.40 23.09 6.36
C ARG A 284 16.44 21.57 6.53
N LEU A 285 15.28 20.98 6.80
CA LEU A 285 15.14 19.53 7.04
C LEU A 285 15.54 18.70 5.82
N LEU A 286 15.14 19.14 4.62
CA LEU A 286 15.38 18.39 3.38
C LEU A 286 16.69 18.74 2.68
N ASN A 287 17.47 19.64 3.23
CA ASN A 287 18.78 20.00 2.67
C ASN A 287 19.69 18.77 2.56
N GLY A 288 20.33 18.60 1.41
CA GLY A 288 21.20 17.47 1.10
C GLY A 288 20.47 16.20 0.64
N ILE A 289 19.13 16.18 0.57
CA ILE A 289 18.35 15.06 0.04
C ILE A 289 17.85 15.42 -1.35
N LYS A 290 18.17 14.63 -2.38
CA LYS A 290 17.60 14.79 -3.72
C LYS A 290 16.16 14.27 -3.72
N CYS A 291 15.20 15.16 -3.49
CA CYS A 291 13.80 14.82 -3.32
C CYS A 291 12.86 15.82 -4.01
N ARG A 292 11.57 15.54 -3.92
CA ARG A 292 10.47 16.46 -4.25
C ARG A 292 9.47 16.49 -3.12
N ILE A 293 8.64 17.52 -3.07
CA ILE A 293 7.46 17.58 -2.20
C ILE A 293 6.21 17.47 -3.07
N ASN A 294 5.30 16.59 -2.69
CA ASN A 294 3.95 16.51 -3.22
C ASN A 294 3.00 17.13 -2.20
N LEU A 295 2.43 18.27 -2.52
CA LEU A 295 1.40 18.90 -1.72
C LEU A 295 0.06 18.22 -1.99
N ILE A 296 -0.63 17.85 -0.94
CA ILE A 296 -1.93 17.18 -0.97
C ILE A 296 -2.94 18.10 -0.29
N ARG A 297 -4.10 18.31 -0.91
CA ARG A 297 -5.23 18.96 -0.24
C ARG A 297 -5.74 18.07 0.88
N PHE A 298 -6.03 18.67 2.02
CA PHE A 298 -6.68 17.94 3.09
C PHE A 298 -8.13 17.61 2.70
N HIS A 299 -8.48 16.32 2.71
CA HIS A 299 -9.85 15.86 2.52
C HIS A 299 -10.50 15.66 3.89
N ARG A 300 -11.65 16.29 4.06
CA ARG A 300 -12.34 16.30 5.36
C ARG A 300 -12.85 14.91 5.72
N ILE A 301 -12.46 14.43 6.87
CA ILE A 301 -13.00 13.22 7.51
C ILE A 301 -13.97 13.64 8.61
N PRO A 302 -14.96 12.79 8.98
CA PRO A 302 -15.90 13.11 10.08
C PRO A 302 -15.17 13.54 11.35
N ASP A 303 -15.72 14.53 12.04
CA ASP A 303 -15.19 15.06 13.31
C ASP A 303 -13.73 15.56 13.25
N SER A 304 -13.26 15.96 12.08
CA SER A 304 -11.93 16.56 11.94
C SER A 304 -11.97 18.07 12.19
N PRO A 305 -11.04 18.61 13.00
CA PRO A 305 -10.92 20.05 13.20
C PRO A 305 -10.15 20.74 12.09
N TYR A 306 -9.57 19.98 11.13
CA TYR A 306 -8.70 20.50 10.09
C TYR A 306 -9.48 20.93 8.84
N PHE A 307 -8.90 21.90 8.11
CA PHE A 307 -9.44 22.42 6.86
C PHE A 307 -8.34 22.49 5.79
N SER A 308 -8.73 22.31 4.54
CA SER A 308 -7.84 22.56 3.39
C SER A 308 -7.70 24.06 3.16
N PRO A 309 -6.52 24.57 2.85
CA PRO A 309 -6.37 25.95 2.38
C PRO A 309 -6.99 26.09 0.96
N GLY A 310 -7.34 27.32 0.59
CA GLY A 310 -7.78 27.62 -0.76
C GLY A 310 -6.66 27.45 -1.80
N ASP A 311 -7.05 27.36 -3.07
CA ASP A 311 -6.12 27.08 -4.18
C ASP A 311 -4.98 28.09 -4.29
N GLU A 312 -5.25 29.38 -4.09
CA GLU A 312 -4.20 30.41 -4.09
C GLU A 312 -3.15 30.19 -2.98
N ALA A 313 -3.56 29.75 -1.78
CA ALA A 313 -2.64 29.46 -0.69
C ALA A 313 -1.78 28.24 -1.02
N MET A 314 -2.38 27.20 -1.62
CA MET A 314 -1.64 26.03 -2.10
C MET A 314 -0.59 26.42 -3.14
N VAL A 315 -0.96 27.26 -4.10
CA VAL A 315 -0.05 27.76 -5.16
C VAL A 315 1.09 28.58 -4.53
N ARG A 316 0.78 29.55 -3.65
CA ARG A 316 1.80 30.34 -2.95
C ARG A 316 2.77 29.44 -2.15
N PHE A 317 2.28 28.43 -1.46
CA PHE A 317 3.10 27.51 -0.67
C PHE A 317 4.03 26.67 -1.58
N ARG A 318 3.51 26.14 -2.72
CA ARG A 318 4.28 25.46 -3.75
C ARG A 318 5.39 26.34 -4.31
N ASP A 319 5.06 27.54 -4.71
CA ASP A 319 5.99 28.46 -5.37
C ASP A 319 7.10 28.91 -4.41
N ALA A 320 6.76 29.13 -3.15
CA ALA A 320 7.73 29.49 -2.11
C ALA A 320 8.72 28.36 -1.80
N LEU A 321 8.32 27.09 -1.86
CA LEU A 321 9.21 25.93 -1.74
C LEU A 321 10.07 25.76 -3.01
N THR A 322 9.47 25.91 -4.18
CA THR A 322 10.16 25.82 -5.47
C THR A 322 11.22 26.89 -5.62
N ALA A 323 10.94 28.14 -5.20
CA ALA A 323 11.90 29.23 -5.18
C ALA A 323 13.11 28.98 -4.24
N ARG A 324 13.00 28.02 -3.31
CA ARG A 324 14.09 27.56 -2.43
C ARG A 324 14.79 26.30 -2.94
N GLY A 325 14.54 25.91 -4.19
CA GLY A 325 15.20 24.79 -4.83
C GLY A 325 14.57 23.42 -4.56
N ILE A 326 13.42 23.35 -3.90
CA ILE A 326 12.70 22.09 -3.68
C ILE A 326 11.63 21.91 -4.76
N GLN A 327 11.82 20.96 -5.66
CA GLN A 327 10.79 20.62 -6.65
C GLN A 327 9.48 20.28 -5.96
N THR A 328 8.44 21.09 -6.15
CA THR A 328 7.17 20.93 -5.45
C THR A 328 6.01 20.87 -6.44
N THR A 329 5.09 19.91 -6.24
CA THR A 329 3.89 19.72 -7.04
C THR A 329 2.66 19.73 -6.17
N ILE A 330 1.50 20.14 -6.71
CA ILE A 330 0.20 19.98 -6.07
C ILE A 330 -0.47 18.77 -6.73
N ARG A 331 -0.78 17.74 -5.95
CA ARG A 331 -1.47 16.55 -6.46
C ARG A 331 -2.94 16.88 -6.74
N ALA A 332 -3.43 16.42 -7.88
CA ALA A 332 -4.86 16.43 -8.15
C ALA A 332 -5.59 15.49 -7.17
N SER A 333 -6.70 15.94 -6.63
CA SER A 333 -7.64 15.09 -5.90
C SER A 333 -8.42 14.24 -6.89
N ARG A 334 -8.55 12.94 -6.61
CA ARG A 334 -9.30 11.98 -7.41
C ARG A 334 -10.21 11.15 -6.52
N GLY A 335 -11.42 10.86 -6.99
CA GLY A 335 -12.38 10.01 -6.29
C GLY A 335 -12.82 10.54 -4.91
N GLU A 336 -12.85 11.85 -4.71
CA GLU A 336 -13.27 12.46 -3.44
C GLU A 336 -14.74 12.18 -3.12
N ASP A 337 -15.60 12.24 -4.13
CA ASP A 337 -17.05 11.98 -4.07
C ASP A 337 -17.39 10.57 -3.58
N ILE A 338 -16.53 9.59 -3.87
CA ILE A 338 -16.65 8.19 -3.43
C ILE A 338 -15.76 7.84 -2.24
N GLN A 339 -15.12 8.84 -1.61
CA GLN A 339 -14.18 8.64 -0.51
C GLN A 339 -12.99 7.73 -0.88
N ALA A 340 -12.45 7.88 -2.09
CA ALA A 340 -11.28 7.16 -2.57
C ALA A 340 -9.99 8.01 -2.55
N ALA A 341 -10.08 9.30 -2.21
CA ALA A 341 -8.92 10.18 -2.13
C ALA A 341 -8.01 9.81 -0.93
N CYS A 342 -6.76 10.30 -0.98
CA CYS A 342 -5.76 10.03 0.07
C CYS A 342 -6.28 10.37 1.48
N GLY A 343 -6.15 9.40 2.40
CA GLY A 343 -6.59 9.52 3.79
C GLY A 343 -8.08 9.22 4.03
N LEU A 344 -8.87 8.96 2.99
CA LEU A 344 -10.32 8.70 3.11
C LEU A 344 -10.68 7.21 3.14
N LEU A 345 -9.80 6.31 2.70
CA LEU A 345 -10.07 4.87 2.68
C LEU A 345 -10.34 4.37 4.11
N SER A 346 -11.46 3.68 4.29
CA SER A 346 -11.89 3.15 5.58
C SER A 346 -13.02 2.15 5.41
N THR A 347 -12.89 1.02 6.08
CA THR A 347 -13.90 -0.05 6.08
C THR A 347 -14.92 0.07 7.20
N ARG A 348 -14.94 1.17 7.95
CA ARG A 348 -16.06 1.48 8.82
C ARG A 348 -17.30 1.65 7.94
N LEU A 349 -18.06 0.58 7.83
CA LEU A 349 -19.40 0.62 7.26
C LEU A 349 -20.16 1.73 7.99
N LYS A 350 -20.59 2.74 7.25
CA LYS A 350 -21.60 3.66 7.74
C LYS A 350 -22.81 2.81 8.08
N GLY A 351 -23.07 2.67 9.36
CA GLY A 351 -24.26 2.13 9.99
C GLY A 351 -25.07 1.13 9.18
N GLY A 352 -25.06 -0.13 9.62
CA GLY A 352 -26.13 -1.08 9.40
C GLY A 352 -26.08 -1.81 8.06
N ILE A 353 -25.70 -3.07 8.13
CA ILE A 353 -26.61 -4.13 7.66
C ILE A 353 -27.54 -4.46 8.80
#